data_c6fb09fa62046c976498b14166f20f73
#
_entry.id   c6fb09fa62046c976498b14166f20f73
#
_cell.length_a   1.000
_cell.length_b   1.000
_cell.length_c   1.000
_cell.angle_alpha   90.00
_cell.angle_beta   90.00
_cell.angle_gamma   90.00
#
_symmetry.space_group_name_H-M   'P 1'
#
loop_
_entity.id
_entity.type
_entity.pdbx_description
1 polymer ?
#
loop_
_entity_poly.entity_id
_entity_poly.type
_entity_poly.pdbx_seq_one_letter_code
_entity_poly.pdbx_strand_id
1 'polypeptide(L)'
;MEYSRARGKLPPELDGLLTSQMQQAINEANLGLADRRMVERYYIDRLPQIDIACEMGLSRKTVNRRLQESAPKIGRAAAQFNIPQ
;
A
#
# COMPACT_ATOMS: atom_id res chain seq x y z
N MET A 1 -3.40 -15.27 11.79
CA MET A 1 -4.43 -15.85 11.52
C MET A 1 -5.12 -15.57 10.31
N GLU A 2 -6.33 -15.71 10.27
CA GLU A 2 -7.07 -15.52 9.12
C GLU A 2 -6.98 -14.17 8.61
N TYR A 3 -6.98 -13.25 9.48
CA TYR A 3 -6.85 -11.89 9.22
C TYR A 3 -5.58 -11.59 8.51
N SER A 4 -4.50 -12.17 8.96
CA SER A 4 -3.26 -12.05 8.33
C SER A 4 -3.28 -12.62 6.97
N ARG A 5 -3.91 -13.74 6.81
CA ARG A 5 -4.00 -14.35 5.52
C ARG A 5 -4.77 -13.52 4.56
N ALA A 6 -5.84 -12.88 5.00
CA ALA A 6 -6.65 -12.08 4.14
C ALA A 6 -5.88 -10.91 3.58
N ARG A 7 -4.92 -10.40 4.34
CA ARG A 7 -4.12 -9.29 3.92
C ARG A 7 -2.76 -9.69 3.42
N GLY A 8 -2.50 -10.98 3.39
CA GLY A 8 -1.20 -11.50 3.06
C GLY A 8 -0.86 -11.43 1.59
N LYS A 9 -1.88 -11.35 0.72
CA LYS A 9 -1.60 -11.30 -0.67
C LYS A 9 -1.34 -9.90 -1.09
N LEU A 10 -0.13 -9.62 -1.52
CA LEU A 10 0.23 -8.33 -2.08
C LEU A 10 -0.05 -8.35 -3.57
N PRO A 11 -0.36 -7.19 -4.15
CA PRO A 11 -0.41 -7.10 -5.61
C PRO A 11 0.92 -7.54 -6.19
N PRO A 12 0.93 -8.12 -7.39
CA PRO A 12 2.18 -8.59 -7.99
C PRO A 12 3.26 -7.52 -8.06
N GLU A 13 2.87 -6.27 -8.21
CA GLU A 13 3.81 -5.17 -8.30
C GLU A 13 4.61 -4.99 -7.01
N LEU A 14 4.05 -5.41 -5.89
CA LEU A 14 4.66 -5.18 -4.57
C LEU A 14 5.18 -6.46 -3.94
N ASP A 15 5.01 -7.58 -4.63
CA ASP A 15 5.40 -8.86 -4.09
C ASP A 15 6.91 -8.92 -3.93
N GLY A 16 7.38 -9.38 -2.80
CA GLY A 16 8.81 -9.52 -2.55
C GLY A 16 9.48 -8.32 -1.91
N LEU A 17 8.76 -7.19 -1.75
CA LEU A 17 9.36 -6.03 -1.09
C LEU A 17 9.36 -6.19 0.42
N LEU A 18 10.48 -5.89 1.03
CA LEU A 18 10.57 -5.80 2.48
C LEU A 18 9.92 -4.49 2.94
N THR A 19 9.61 -4.40 4.23
CA THR A 19 8.95 -3.20 4.76
C THR A 19 9.73 -1.93 4.45
N SER A 20 11.05 -1.95 4.64
CA SER A 20 11.87 -0.77 4.37
C SER A 20 11.87 -0.43 2.88
N GLN A 21 11.88 -1.46 2.03
CA GLN A 21 11.84 -1.26 0.58
C GLN A 21 10.47 -0.71 0.17
N MET A 22 9.41 -1.21 0.79
CA MET A 22 8.08 -0.73 0.53
C MET A 22 7.97 0.75 0.89
N GLN A 23 8.49 1.13 2.06
CA GLN A 23 8.45 2.53 2.48
C GLN A 23 9.21 3.42 1.49
N GLN A 24 10.35 2.95 1.04
CA GLN A 24 11.14 3.69 0.07
C GLN A 24 10.38 3.85 -1.24
N ALA A 25 9.76 2.78 -1.72
CA ALA A 25 8.98 2.83 -2.95
C ALA A 25 7.79 3.78 -2.82
N ILE A 26 7.14 3.79 -1.67
CA ILE A 26 6.03 4.70 -1.42
C ILE A 26 6.52 6.14 -1.49
N ASN A 27 7.66 6.42 -0.87
CA ASN A 27 8.23 7.76 -0.89
C ASN A 27 8.53 8.22 -2.31
N GLU A 28 9.06 7.31 -3.12
CA GLU A 28 9.45 7.65 -4.49
C GLU A 28 8.28 7.66 -5.46
N ALA A 29 7.15 7.11 -5.08
CA ALA A 29 6.00 7.03 -5.97
C ALA A 29 5.30 8.37 -6.16
N ASN A 30 5.64 9.34 -5.32
CA ASN A 30 5.08 10.68 -5.44
C ASN A 30 3.55 10.69 -5.36
N LEU A 31 3.01 9.95 -4.43
CA LEU A 31 1.56 9.90 -4.22
C LEU A 31 1.10 11.17 -3.52
N GLY A 32 -0.17 11.51 -3.71
CA GLY A 32 -0.76 12.60 -2.94
C GLY A 32 -0.79 12.24 -1.46
N LEU A 33 -0.91 13.24 -0.60
CA LEU A 33 -0.85 13.03 0.85
C LEU A 33 -1.85 12.01 1.34
N ALA A 34 -3.08 12.07 0.86
CA ALA A 34 -4.11 11.14 1.31
C ALA A 34 -3.80 9.72 0.87
N ASP A 35 -3.39 9.55 -0.37
CA ASP A 35 -3.05 8.22 -0.87
C ASP A 35 -1.82 7.67 -0.19
N ARG A 36 -0.83 8.51 0.05
CA ARG A 36 0.38 8.10 0.74
C ARG A 36 0.05 7.60 2.15
N ARG A 37 -0.77 8.35 2.88
CA ARG A 37 -1.17 7.95 4.22
C ARG A 37 -1.90 6.61 4.17
N MET A 38 -2.78 6.45 3.19
CA MET A 38 -3.56 5.23 3.06
C MET A 38 -2.68 4.01 2.80
N VAL A 39 -1.74 4.12 1.86
CA VAL A 39 -0.86 3.00 1.55
C VAL A 39 0.10 2.70 2.69
N GLU A 40 0.55 3.72 3.41
CA GLU A 40 1.40 3.49 4.58
C GLU A 40 0.65 2.76 5.66
N ARG A 41 -0.58 3.16 5.93
CA ARG A 41 -1.39 2.48 6.93
C ARG A 41 -1.62 1.02 6.56
N TYR A 42 -1.84 0.77 5.30
CA TYR A 42 -2.18 -0.57 4.86
C TYR A 42 -0.96 -1.47 4.72
N TYR A 43 0.07 -1.02 4.02
CA TYR A 43 1.21 -1.87 3.70
C TYR A 43 2.30 -1.85 4.77
N ILE A 44 2.47 -0.75 5.47
CA ILE A 44 3.51 -0.64 6.49
C ILE A 44 2.94 -0.97 7.88
N ASP A 45 1.85 -0.31 8.24
CA ASP A 45 1.25 -0.49 9.56
C ASP A 45 0.35 -1.71 9.64
N ARG A 46 0.00 -2.27 8.50
CA ARG A 46 -0.78 -3.49 8.41
C ARG A 46 -2.19 -3.37 8.97
N LEU A 47 -2.79 -2.20 8.84
CA LEU A 47 -4.16 -1.99 9.30
C LEU A 47 -5.16 -2.57 8.30
N PRO A 48 -6.27 -3.12 8.78
CA PRO A 48 -7.32 -3.55 7.88
C PRO A 48 -7.96 -2.38 7.17
N GLN A 49 -8.51 -2.63 5.99
CA GLN A 49 -9.12 -1.55 5.20
C GLN A 49 -10.27 -0.86 5.94
N ILE A 50 -11.01 -1.61 6.76
CA ILE A 50 -12.13 -1.02 7.48
C ILE A 50 -11.63 0.03 8.48
N ASP A 51 -10.52 -0.22 9.13
CA ASP A 51 -9.95 0.72 10.09
C ASP A 51 -9.44 1.97 9.38
N ILE A 52 -8.83 1.79 8.22
CA ILE A 52 -8.35 2.91 7.43
C ILE A 52 -9.53 3.76 6.96
N ALA A 53 -10.60 3.09 6.52
CA ALA A 53 -11.80 3.79 6.09
C ALA A 53 -12.38 4.64 7.21
N CYS A 54 -12.46 4.09 8.41
CA CYS A 54 -12.94 4.83 9.55
C CYS A 54 -12.06 6.03 9.86
N GLU A 55 -10.77 5.82 9.86
CA GLU A 55 -9.81 6.88 10.18
C GLU A 55 -9.89 8.02 9.19
N MET A 56 -10.07 7.70 7.92
CA MET A 56 -10.05 8.71 6.86
C MET A 56 -11.43 9.22 6.45
N GLY A 57 -12.48 8.70 7.08
CA GLY A 57 -13.83 9.12 6.75
C GLY A 57 -14.29 8.68 5.37
N LEU A 58 -13.82 7.52 4.92
CA LEU A 58 -14.13 7.00 3.61
C LEU A 58 -14.85 5.67 3.74
N SER A 59 -15.46 5.21 2.65
CA SER A 59 -16.01 3.85 2.64
C SER A 59 -14.88 2.86 2.39
N ARG A 60 -15.08 1.62 2.84
CA ARG A 60 -14.10 0.55 2.59
C ARG A 60 -13.89 0.34 1.09
N LYS A 61 -14.96 0.46 0.33
CA LYS A 61 -14.90 0.30 -1.11
C LYS A 61 -13.96 1.33 -1.75
N THR A 62 -14.07 2.58 -1.29
CA THR A 62 -13.20 3.65 -1.77
C THR A 62 -11.75 3.38 -1.39
N VAL A 63 -11.52 2.93 -0.17
CA VAL A 63 -10.16 2.59 0.28
C VAL A 63 -9.58 1.50 -0.62
N ASN A 64 -10.35 0.45 -0.85
CA ASN A 64 -9.88 -0.66 -1.69
C ASN A 64 -9.53 -0.19 -3.10
N ARG A 65 -10.39 0.61 -3.70
CA ARG A 65 -10.16 1.13 -5.04
C ARG A 65 -8.89 1.97 -5.11
N ARG A 66 -8.70 2.85 -4.14
CA ARG A 66 -7.55 3.74 -4.14
C ARG A 66 -6.25 2.97 -3.87
N LEU A 67 -6.32 1.94 -3.04
CA LEU A 67 -5.15 1.08 -2.83
C LEU A 67 -4.77 0.37 -4.13
N GLN A 68 -5.76 -0.11 -4.86
CA GLN A 68 -5.50 -0.78 -6.13
C GLN A 68 -4.92 0.19 -7.17
N GLU A 69 -5.37 1.42 -7.16
CA GLU A 69 -4.86 2.43 -8.08
C GLU A 69 -3.43 2.84 -7.74
N SER A 70 -3.09 2.82 -6.46
CA SER A 70 -1.76 3.22 -6.03
C SER A 70 -0.71 2.13 -6.20
N ALA A 71 -1.11 0.88 -6.15
CA ALA A 71 -0.16 -0.24 -6.21
C ALA A 71 0.76 -0.20 -7.44
N PRO A 72 0.25 0.00 -8.65
CA PRO A 72 1.16 0.05 -9.80
C PRO A 72 2.11 1.24 -9.77
N LYS A 73 1.69 2.33 -9.17
CA LYS A 73 2.57 3.50 -9.04
C LYS A 73 3.74 3.19 -8.12
N ILE A 74 3.47 2.50 -7.03
CA ILE A 74 4.51 2.08 -6.09
C ILE A 74 5.42 1.07 -6.77
N GLY A 75 4.86 0.14 -7.53
CA GLY A 75 5.64 -0.85 -8.26
C GLY A 75 6.56 -0.23 -9.28
N ARG A 76 6.08 0.77 -10.00
CA ARG A 76 6.92 1.48 -10.96
C ARG A 76 8.04 2.23 -10.26
N ALA A 77 7.76 2.83 -9.10
CA ALA A 77 8.79 3.51 -8.35
C ALA A 77 9.86 2.54 -7.89
N ALA A 78 9.45 1.36 -7.43
CA ALA A 78 10.40 0.34 -7.01
C ALA A 78 11.33 -0.04 -8.16
N ALA A 79 10.77 -0.23 -9.34
CA ALA A 79 11.57 -0.59 -10.51
C ALA A 79 12.47 0.55 -10.96
N GLN A 80 11.92 1.76 -11.00
CA GLN A 80 12.64 2.93 -11.49
C GLN A 80 13.84 3.28 -10.63
N PHE A 81 13.72 3.11 -9.32
CA PHE A 81 14.80 3.46 -8.40
C PHE A 81 15.59 2.26 -7.94
N ASN A 82 15.45 1.14 -8.67
CA ASN A 82 16.22 -0.09 -8.38
C ASN A 82 16.06 -0.59 -6.96
N ILE A 83 14.85 -0.52 -6.46
CA ILE A 83 14.56 -1.07 -5.14
C ILE A 83 14.37 -2.58 -5.30
N PRO A 84 15.16 -3.42 -4.62
CA PRO A 84 15.07 -4.87 -4.82
C PRO A 84 13.71 -5.42 -4.43
N GLN A 85 13.27 -6.44 -5.13
CA GLN A 85 12.01 -7.12 -4.83
C GLN A 85 12.22 -8.55 -4.42
#